data_ffb1a9eab76f343c29ff31d304f4c7df
#
_entry.id   ffb1a9eab76f343c29ff31d304f4c7df
#
_cell.length_a   1.000
_cell.length_b   1.000
_cell.length_c   1.000
_cell.angle_alpha   90.00
_cell.angle_beta   90.00
_cell.angle_gamma   90.00
#
_symmetry.space_group_name_H-M   'P 1'
#
loop_
_entity.id
_entity.type
_entity.pdbx_description
1 polymer ?
#
loop_
_entity_poly.entity_id
_entity_poly.type
_entity_poly.pdbx_seq_one_letter_code
_entity_poly.pdbx_strand_id
1 'polypeptide(L)'
;RAVTRRPLYVKLSPALGPALVPAAETAMAAGADALTLVNTMPGLVVDTARRRPRLGFGSGGVSGPALLPVGVLATWRVTRAIPGVPVCGLGGVSTADDALQYLLAGATLVGIGTAALRDPRAPERIARALERWCAQEGVTDLSSIRGSLQWPR
;
A
#
# COMPACT_ATOMS: atom_id res chain seq x y z
N ARG A 1 0.10 -22.89 -0.32
CA ARG A 1 0.83 -23.07 -1.58
C ARG A 1 0.55 -24.42 -2.25
N ALA A 2 0.18 -25.42 -1.49
CA ALA A 2 -0.07 -26.78 -2.00
C ALA A 2 -1.17 -26.85 -3.08
N VAL A 3 -2.13 -25.91 -3.08
CA VAL A 3 -3.31 -25.93 -3.96
C VAL A 3 -3.21 -25.03 -5.20
N THR A 4 -2.14 -24.24 -5.35
CA THR A 4 -1.99 -23.33 -6.51
C THR A 4 -0.53 -23.10 -6.88
N ARG A 5 -0.27 -22.96 -8.19
CA ARG A 5 1.00 -22.48 -8.76
C ARG A 5 0.90 -21.05 -9.29
N ARG A 6 -0.27 -20.39 -9.19
CA ARG A 6 -0.43 -18.99 -9.61
C ARG A 6 0.29 -18.06 -8.63
N PRO A 7 0.72 -16.86 -9.07
CA PRO A 7 1.27 -15.85 -8.18
C PRO A 7 0.32 -15.58 -7.01
N LEU A 8 0.87 -15.60 -5.79
CA LEU A 8 0.13 -15.42 -4.54
C LEU A 8 0.61 -14.15 -3.85
N TYR A 9 -0.25 -13.15 -3.80
CA TYR A 9 -0.03 -11.90 -3.08
C TYR A 9 -0.79 -11.94 -1.75
N VAL A 10 -0.06 -11.88 -0.65
CA VAL A 10 -0.67 -11.85 0.69
C VAL A 10 -0.88 -10.39 1.12
N LYS A 11 -2.15 -10.04 1.38
CA LYS A 11 -2.51 -8.68 1.80
C LYS A 11 -2.60 -8.59 3.32
N LEU A 12 -1.77 -7.72 3.91
CA LEU A 12 -1.69 -7.55 5.35
C LEU A 12 -2.41 -6.30 5.83
N SER A 13 -2.96 -6.38 7.05
CA SER A 13 -3.64 -5.27 7.69
C SER A 13 -2.65 -4.37 8.45
N PRO A 14 -2.79 -3.03 8.35
CA PRO A 14 -1.99 -2.14 9.19
C PRO A 14 -2.34 -2.24 10.68
N ALA A 15 -3.50 -2.81 11.00
CA ALA A 15 -3.91 -3.07 12.38
C ALA A 15 -3.03 -4.12 13.10
N LEU A 16 -2.18 -4.84 12.36
CA LEU A 16 -1.17 -5.73 12.95
C LEU A 16 -0.12 -4.97 13.78
N GLY A 17 0.06 -3.67 13.55
CA GLY A 17 0.99 -2.85 14.32
C GLY A 17 2.40 -3.45 14.37
N PRO A 18 2.93 -3.76 15.57
CA PRO A 18 4.26 -4.38 15.72
C PRO A 18 4.36 -5.78 15.10
N ALA A 19 3.26 -6.52 14.97
CA ALA A 19 3.24 -7.86 14.37
C ALA A 19 3.26 -7.85 12.84
N LEU A 20 3.28 -6.68 12.18
CA LEU A 20 3.25 -6.58 10.72
C LEU A 20 4.46 -7.26 10.06
N VAL A 21 5.67 -6.99 10.56
CA VAL A 21 6.90 -7.58 10.00
C VAL A 21 6.94 -9.09 10.25
N PRO A 22 6.72 -9.62 11.47
CA PRO A 22 6.62 -11.06 11.68
C PRO A 22 5.57 -11.77 10.81
N ALA A 23 4.41 -11.12 10.59
CA ALA A 23 3.38 -11.67 9.71
C ALA A 23 3.83 -11.70 8.23
N ALA A 24 4.57 -10.67 7.78
CA ALA A 24 5.16 -10.62 6.46
C ALA A 24 6.19 -11.74 6.25
N GLU A 25 7.10 -11.93 7.20
CA GLU A 25 8.09 -13.01 7.20
C GLU A 25 7.43 -14.38 7.13
N THR A 26 6.40 -14.60 7.97
CA THR A 26 5.63 -15.85 7.98
C THR A 26 4.94 -16.11 6.63
N ALA A 27 4.34 -15.07 6.02
CA ALA A 27 3.68 -15.19 4.73
C ALA A 27 4.68 -15.58 3.62
N MET A 28 5.85 -14.94 3.59
CA MET A 28 6.91 -15.24 2.62
C MET A 28 7.47 -16.65 2.83
N ALA A 29 7.74 -17.05 4.07
CA ALA A 29 8.21 -18.40 4.42
C ALA A 29 7.18 -19.49 4.04
N ALA A 30 5.88 -19.17 4.12
CA ALA A 30 4.79 -20.07 3.69
C ALA A 30 4.62 -20.13 2.16
N GLY A 31 5.44 -19.42 1.38
CA GLY A 31 5.48 -19.48 -0.07
C GLY A 31 4.61 -18.42 -0.79
N ALA A 32 4.36 -17.27 -0.17
CA ALA A 32 3.85 -16.11 -0.89
C ALA A 32 4.89 -15.61 -1.90
N ASP A 33 4.44 -15.13 -3.06
CA ASP A 33 5.33 -14.55 -4.08
C ASP A 33 5.53 -13.05 -3.85
N ALA A 34 4.57 -12.38 -3.21
CA ALA A 34 4.61 -10.96 -2.92
C ALA A 34 3.66 -10.59 -1.77
N LEU A 35 3.81 -9.38 -1.28
CA LEU A 35 2.93 -8.81 -0.26
C LEU A 35 2.15 -7.63 -0.84
N THR A 36 0.93 -7.41 -0.34
CA THR A 36 0.18 -6.16 -0.55
C THR A 36 0.05 -5.42 0.78
N LEU A 37 0.60 -4.23 0.84
CA LEU A 37 0.60 -3.38 2.02
C LEU A 37 -0.04 -2.02 1.69
N VAL A 38 -1.20 -1.67 2.25
CA VAL A 38 -1.89 -2.33 3.36
C VAL A 38 -3.39 -2.52 3.06
N ASN A 39 -4.09 -3.30 3.90
CA ASN A 39 -5.55 -3.28 3.92
C ASN A 39 -6.05 -1.98 4.59
N THR A 40 -7.36 -1.75 4.59
CA THR A 40 -8.00 -0.64 5.30
C THR A 40 -7.82 -0.76 6.82
N MET A 41 -7.85 0.37 7.54
CA MET A 41 -7.88 0.39 9.00
C MET A 41 -9.31 0.12 9.49
N PRO A 42 -9.50 -0.70 10.53
CA PRO A 42 -10.80 -0.83 11.17
C PRO A 42 -11.33 0.50 11.68
N GLY A 43 -12.61 0.76 11.47
CA GLY A 43 -13.27 1.98 11.92
C GLY A 43 -14.76 1.81 12.17
N LEU A 44 -15.34 2.72 12.94
CA LEU A 44 -16.75 2.77 13.25
C LEU A 44 -17.27 4.19 13.08
N VAL A 45 -18.40 4.33 12.40
CA VAL A 45 -19.17 5.58 12.33
C VAL A 45 -20.53 5.35 12.94
N VAL A 46 -20.90 6.23 13.88
CA VAL A 46 -22.16 6.14 14.64
C VAL A 46 -23.18 7.15 14.10
N ASP A 47 -24.42 6.70 13.87
CA ASP A 47 -25.59 7.55 13.74
C ASP A 47 -26.02 7.96 15.16
N THR A 48 -25.71 9.18 15.53
CA THR A 48 -25.96 9.68 16.90
C THR A 48 -27.45 9.84 17.21
N ALA A 49 -28.27 10.13 16.19
CA ALA A 49 -29.72 10.27 16.37
C ALA A 49 -30.38 8.91 16.65
N ARG A 50 -29.91 7.87 15.93
CA ARG A 50 -30.44 6.51 16.08
C ARG A 50 -29.66 5.66 17.07
N ARG A 51 -28.52 6.17 17.59
CA ARG A 51 -27.61 5.49 18.52
C ARG A 51 -27.20 4.10 18.03
N ARG A 52 -26.87 3.98 16.74
CA ARG A 52 -26.47 2.73 16.08
C ARG A 52 -25.35 2.95 15.05
N PRO A 53 -24.62 1.90 14.68
CA PRO A 53 -23.66 1.99 13.57
C PRO A 53 -24.33 2.46 12.28
N ARG A 54 -23.64 3.29 11.49
CA ARG A 54 -24.12 3.71 10.16
C ARG A 54 -24.00 2.62 9.12
N LEU A 55 -23.03 1.71 9.30
CA LEU A 55 -22.81 0.57 8.39
C LEU A 55 -23.62 -0.63 8.87
N GLY A 56 -24.21 -1.36 7.93
CA GLY A 56 -25.06 -2.53 8.22
C GLY A 56 -24.32 -3.64 8.97
N PHE A 57 -23.00 -3.81 8.76
CA PHE A 57 -22.14 -4.74 9.49
C PHE A 57 -21.56 -4.20 10.81
N GLY A 58 -21.99 -3.02 11.24
CA GLY A 58 -21.48 -2.38 12.44
C GLY A 58 -20.22 -1.57 12.16
N SER A 59 -19.09 -2.21 11.94
CA SER A 59 -17.82 -1.56 11.61
C SER A 59 -17.46 -1.69 10.13
N GLY A 60 -16.43 -0.97 9.67
CA GLY A 60 -15.91 -1.03 8.31
C GLY A 60 -14.45 -0.64 8.23
N GLY A 61 -13.95 -0.51 7.01
CA GLY A 61 -12.58 -0.10 6.76
C GLY A 61 -12.46 1.39 6.42
N VAL A 62 -11.60 2.10 7.12
CA VAL A 62 -11.17 3.45 6.76
C VAL A 62 -10.21 3.34 5.57
N SER A 63 -10.52 4.03 4.47
CA SER A 63 -9.72 4.10 3.25
C SER A 63 -9.55 5.55 2.80
N GLY A 64 -8.84 5.76 1.69
CA GLY A 64 -8.59 7.09 1.14
C GLY A 64 -7.30 7.72 1.66
N PRO A 65 -7.08 9.06 1.42
CA PRO A 65 -5.79 9.72 1.63
C PRO A 65 -5.20 9.58 3.04
N ALA A 66 -6.03 9.49 4.06
CA ALA A 66 -5.58 9.30 5.45
C ALA A 66 -4.79 8.00 5.66
N LEU A 67 -4.93 7.02 4.75
CA LEU A 67 -4.21 5.75 4.83
C LEU A 67 -2.81 5.81 4.22
N LEU A 68 -2.48 6.85 3.44
CA LEU A 68 -1.19 6.98 2.77
C LEU A 68 0.00 6.87 3.73
N PRO A 69 0.14 7.71 4.78
CA PRO A 69 1.30 7.65 5.67
C PRO A 69 1.41 6.31 6.41
N VAL A 70 0.28 5.67 6.68
CA VAL A 70 0.25 4.34 7.33
C VAL A 70 0.78 3.26 6.39
N GLY A 71 0.36 3.27 5.12
CA GLY A 71 0.79 2.31 4.11
C GLY A 71 2.24 2.49 3.71
N VAL A 72 2.70 3.74 3.56
CA VAL A 72 4.11 4.05 3.24
C VAL A 72 5.04 3.57 4.37
N LEU A 73 4.69 3.86 5.64
CA LEU A 73 5.48 3.37 6.78
C LEU A 73 5.50 1.84 6.86
N ALA A 74 4.35 1.19 6.64
CA ALA A 74 4.26 -0.27 6.63
C ALA A 74 5.15 -0.88 5.53
N THR A 75 5.11 -0.30 4.33
CA THR A 75 5.97 -0.71 3.20
C THR A 75 7.43 -0.57 3.57
N TRP A 76 7.85 0.59 4.06
CA TRP A 76 9.24 0.84 4.45
C TRP A 76 9.73 -0.15 5.52
N ARG A 77 8.94 -0.41 6.57
CA ARG A 77 9.32 -1.37 7.63
C ARG A 77 9.54 -2.77 7.08
N VAL A 78 8.63 -3.25 6.24
CA VAL A 78 8.70 -4.60 5.68
C VAL A 78 9.85 -4.74 4.68
N THR A 79 10.04 -3.78 3.78
CA THR A 79 11.13 -3.84 2.78
C THR A 79 12.52 -3.70 3.41
N ARG A 80 12.62 -3.03 4.56
CA ARG A 80 13.87 -2.97 5.34
C ARG A 80 14.15 -4.27 6.10
N ALA A 81 13.12 -4.92 6.63
CA ALA A 81 13.25 -6.18 7.37
C ALA A 81 13.48 -7.39 6.45
N ILE A 82 12.87 -7.38 5.25
CA ILE A 82 12.94 -8.48 4.29
C ILE A 82 13.49 -7.93 2.97
N PRO A 83 14.83 -7.86 2.80
CA PRO A 83 15.44 -7.33 1.58
C PRO A 83 14.99 -8.09 0.34
N GLY A 84 14.62 -7.37 -0.71
CA GLY A 84 14.21 -7.95 -1.99
C GLY A 84 12.77 -8.46 -2.04
N VAL A 85 11.99 -8.38 -0.96
CA VAL A 85 10.57 -8.79 -0.97
C VAL A 85 9.78 -7.93 -1.97
N PRO A 86 9.03 -8.54 -2.91
CA PRO A 86 8.16 -7.79 -3.79
C PRO A 86 6.94 -7.28 -3.00
N VAL A 87 6.70 -5.95 -3.05
CA VAL A 87 5.58 -5.31 -2.35
C VAL A 87 4.74 -4.50 -3.33
N CYS A 88 3.44 -4.75 -3.31
CA CYS A 88 2.44 -3.84 -3.87
C CYS A 88 2.02 -2.86 -2.76
N GLY A 89 2.49 -1.61 -2.84
CA GLY A 89 2.09 -0.53 -1.93
C GLY A 89 0.67 -0.08 -2.25
N LEU A 90 -0.24 -0.13 -1.27
CA LEU A 90 -1.66 0.16 -1.45
C LEU A 90 -2.20 0.93 -0.25
N GLY A 91 -2.90 2.00 -0.52
CA GLY A 91 -3.61 2.81 0.47
C GLY A 91 -3.34 4.30 0.32
N GLY A 92 -4.38 5.06 0.08
CA GLY A 92 -4.34 6.51 0.05
C GLY A 92 -3.81 7.15 -1.23
N VAL A 93 -3.32 6.38 -2.19
CA VAL A 93 -2.75 6.89 -3.45
C VAL A 93 -3.81 7.60 -4.28
N SER A 94 -3.57 8.89 -4.58
CA SER A 94 -4.45 9.77 -5.36
C SER A 94 -3.68 10.68 -6.32
N THR A 95 -2.38 10.80 -6.16
CA THR A 95 -1.45 11.58 -7.00
C THR A 95 -0.20 10.77 -7.38
N ALA A 96 0.61 11.30 -8.29
CA ALA A 96 1.91 10.71 -8.63
C ALA A 96 2.88 10.80 -7.44
N ASP A 97 2.83 11.88 -6.67
CA ASP A 97 3.64 12.05 -5.47
C ASP A 97 3.33 10.96 -4.42
N ASP A 98 2.06 10.64 -4.22
CA ASP A 98 1.67 9.53 -3.34
C ASP A 98 2.26 8.19 -3.82
N ALA A 99 2.27 7.95 -5.14
CA ALA A 99 2.87 6.75 -5.72
C ALA A 99 4.38 6.73 -5.53
N LEU A 100 5.06 7.86 -5.72
CA LEU A 100 6.50 8.02 -5.48
C LEU A 100 6.88 7.70 -4.04
N GLN A 101 6.10 8.14 -3.05
CA GLN A 101 6.36 7.82 -1.64
C GLN A 101 6.42 6.31 -1.40
N TYR A 102 5.52 5.52 -2.02
CA TYR A 102 5.57 4.06 -1.94
C TYR A 102 6.80 3.47 -2.63
N LEU A 103 7.17 3.97 -3.82
CA LEU A 103 8.37 3.52 -4.54
C LEU A 103 9.64 3.82 -3.74
N LEU A 104 9.78 5.03 -3.21
CA LEU A 104 10.90 5.41 -2.35
C LEU A 104 10.97 4.56 -1.08
N ALA A 105 9.82 4.17 -0.51
CA ALA A 105 9.74 3.26 0.63
C ALA A 105 10.05 1.79 0.27
N GLY A 106 10.24 1.46 -1.02
CA GLY A 106 10.66 0.14 -1.49
C GLY A 106 9.58 -0.69 -2.18
N ALA A 107 8.38 -0.15 -2.42
CA ALA A 107 7.36 -0.86 -3.18
C ALA A 107 7.82 -1.17 -4.61
N THR A 108 7.46 -2.34 -5.10
CA THR A 108 7.69 -2.78 -6.50
C THR A 108 6.54 -2.34 -7.41
N LEU A 109 5.33 -2.36 -6.88
CA LEU A 109 4.10 -1.95 -7.54
C LEU A 109 3.33 -0.98 -6.63
N VAL A 110 2.47 -0.17 -7.23
CA VAL A 110 1.58 0.74 -6.49
C VAL A 110 0.14 0.47 -6.90
N GLY A 111 -0.71 0.19 -5.92
CA GLY A 111 -2.13 -0.04 -6.11
C GLY A 111 -2.96 1.22 -5.85
N ILE A 112 -3.95 1.47 -6.70
CA ILE A 112 -4.86 2.61 -6.62
C ILE A 112 -6.28 2.09 -6.40
N GLY A 113 -6.83 2.29 -5.19
CA GLY A 113 -8.15 1.83 -4.80
C GLY A 113 -9.19 2.95 -4.83
N THR A 114 -9.42 3.61 -3.70
CA THR A 114 -10.46 4.62 -3.49
C THR A 114 -10.47 5.73 -4.53
N ALA A 115 -9.29 6.19 -4.98
CA ALA A 115 -9.18 7.21 -6.02
C ALA A 115 -9.75 6.72 -7.36
N ALA A 116 -9.50 5.46 -7.74
CA ALA A 116 -10.02 4.87 -8.97
C ALA A 116 -11.54 4.63 -8.91
N LEU A 117 -12.09 4.30 -7.72
CA LEU A 117 -13.55 4.20 -7.53
C LEU A 117 -14.23 5.55 -7.65
N ARG A 118 -13.57 6.64 -7.24
CA ARG A 118 -14.09 8.01 -7.33
C ARG A 118 -13.93 8.59 -8.73
N ASP A 119 -12.81 8.30 -9.39
CA ASP A 119 -12.48 8.73 -10.75
C ASP A 119 -11.76 7.58 -11.48
N PRO A 120 -12.43 6.85 -12.38
CA PRO A 120 -11.84 5.74 -13.13
C PRO A 120 -10.60 6.11 -13.95
N ARG A 121 -10.40 7.41 -14.26
CA ARG A 121 -9.24 7.91 -14.99
C ARG A 121 -8.04 8.19 -14.06
N ALA A 122 -8.21 8.10 -12.72
CA ALA A 122 -7.15 8.39 -11.77
C ALA A 122 -5.88 7.55 -12.01
N PRO A 123 -5.94 6.23 -12.27
CA PRO A 123 -4.74 5.44 -12.54
C PRO A 123 -3.94 5.94 -13.74
N GLU A 124 -4.61 6.23 -14.85
CA GLU A 124 -3.96 6.75 -16.06
C GLU A 124 -3.33 8.14 -15.81
N ARG A 125 -4.07 9.03 -15.13
CA ARG A 125 -3.57 10.37 -14.79
C ARG A 125 -2.33 10.31 -13.89
N ILE A 126 -2.34 9.40 -12.91
CA ILE A 126 -1.22 9.18 -12.00
C ILE A 126 -0.02 8.63 -12.78
N ALA A 127 -0.21 7.62 -13.64
CA ALA A 127 0.86 7.06 -14.47
C ALA A 127 1.51 8.12 -15.37
N ARG A 128 0.70 8.90 -16.09
CA ARG A 128 1.22 9.99 -16.95
C ARG A 128 1.93 11.10 -16.14
N ALA A 129 1.49 11.37 -14.92
CA ALA A 129 2.16 12.34 -14.06
C ALA A 129 3.49 11.78 -13.54
N LEU A 130 3.56 10.50 -13.24
CA LEU A 130 4.78 9.81 -12.86
C LEU A 130 5.81 9.78 -14.02
N GLU A 131 5.35 9.51 -15.24
CA GLU A 131 6.21 9.57 -16.45
C GLU A 131 6.82 10.96 -16.65
N ARG A 132 6.02 12.02 -16.49
CA ARG A 132 6.53 13.40 -16.57
C ARG A 132 7.55 13.71 -15.49
N TRP A 133 7.30 13.27 -14.26
CA TRP A 133 8.25 13.42 -13.16
C TRP A 133 9.56 12.68 -13.47
N CYS A 134 9.50 11.44 -13.94
CA CYS A 134 10.69 10.69 -14.34
C CYS A 134 11.50 11.42 -15.43
N ALA A 135 10.82 11.98 -16.42
CA ALA A 135 11.48 12.75 -17.48
C ALA A 135 12.17 14.02 -16.95
N GLN A 136 11.55 14.71 -16.00
CA GLN A 136 12.11 15.93 -15.36
C GLN A 136 13.32 15.61 -14.48
N GLU A 137 13.29 14.51 -13.75
CA GLU A 137 14.35 14.09 -12.83
C GLU A 137 15.43 13.20 -13.50
N GLY A 138 15.30 12.93 -14.81
CA GLY A 138 16.24 12.07 -15.54
C GLY A 138 16.20 10.60 -15.11
N VAL A 139 15.09 10.16 -14.52
CA VAL A 139 14.89 8.77 -14.09
C VAL A 139 14.41 7.93 -15.29
N THR A 140 15.27 7.07 -15.78
CA THR A 140 14.98 6.17 -16.92
C THR A 140 14.42 4.81 -16.46
N ASP A 141 14.65 4.43 -15.20
CA ASP A 141 14.18 3.19 -14.60
C ASP A 141 13.77 3.44 -13.15
N LEU A 142 12.51 3.15 -12.82
CA LEU A 142 11.97 3.28 -11.47
C LEU A 142 12.68 2.39 -10.45
N SER A 143 13.36 1.33 -10.88
CA SER A 143 14.16 0.49 -9.97
C SER A 143 15.31 1.26 -9.33
N SER A 144 15.82 2.31 -9.98
CA SER A 144 16.91 3.15 -9.47
C SER A 144 16.51 3.99 -8.25
N ILE A 145 15.23 4.32 -8.12
CA ILE A 145 14.71 5.10 -6.98
C ILE A 145 14.02 4.24 -5.93
N ARG A 146 13.75 2.97 -6.25
CA ARG A 146 13.04 2.06 -5.34
C ARG A 146 13.85 1.81 -4.07
N GLY A 147 13.25 2.11 -2.93
CA GLY A 147 13.88 1.92 -1.62
C GLY A 147 14.97 2.94 -1.30
N SER A 148 15.07 4.03 -2.06
CA SER A 148 16.07 5.09 -1.88
C SER A 148 15.70 6.11 -0.79
N LEU A 149 14.61 5.88 -0.04
CA LEU A 149 14.22 6.76 1.06
C LEU A 149 15.35 6.92 2.07
N GLN A 150 15.81 8.16 2.25
CA GLN A 150 16.79 8.51 3.27
C GLN A 150 16.09 8.66 4.62
N TRP A 151 16.49 7.82 5.57
CA TRP A 151 15.97 7.89 6.93
C TRP A 151 16.90 8.73 7.80
N PRO A 152 16.37 9.60 8.69
CA PRO A 152 17.19 10.33 9.64
C PRO A 152 18.08 9.39 10.48
N ARG A 153 19.32 9.81 10.71
CA ARG A 153 20.27 9.08 11.55
C ARG A 153 19.97 9.29 13.03
#